data_477bfb2e3712be499e9e67e9311f2642
#
_entry.id   477bfb2e3712be499e9e67e9311f2642
#
_cell.length_a   1.000
_cell.length_b   1.000
_cell.length_c   1.000
_cell.angle_alpha   90.00
_cell.angle_beta   90.00
_cell.angle_gamma   90.00
#
_symmetry.space_group_name_H-M   'P 1'
#
loop_
_entity.id
_entity.type
_entity.pdbx_description
1 polymer ?
#
loop_
_entity_poly.entity_id
_entity_poly.type
_entity_poly.pdbx_seq_one_letter_code
_entity_poly.pdbx_strand_id
1 'polypeptide(L)'
;RQRQMCIRDRHFDEAMLKLLQDKGVRIGFVTLHVGAGTFQPVRVDNINEHKMHSELYSVPQETVALIQTTKAAGKKVTAVGTTALRALESAARSGEIGAGSGDTNIFITPGYQFKVVERLLTNFHLPKSTLMMLVSAFAGVDNIKHAYQHAIDEKYRFFSYGDAMLIERAN
;
A
#
# COMPACT_ATOMS: atom_id res chain seq x y z
N ARG A 1 10.66 -1.92 -23.14
CA ARG A 1 10.02 -0.93 -22.24
C ARG A 1 8.85 -1.52 -21.42
N GLN A 2 8.10 -2.49 -21.93
CA GLN A 2 7.01 -3.17 -21.16
C GLN A 2 7.52 -4.09 -20.04
N ARG A 3 8.69 -4.69 -20.16
CA ARG A 3 9.27 -5.57 -19.12
C ARG A 3 9.58 -4.85 -17.80
N GLN A 4 9.90 -3.56 -17.82
CA GLN A 4 10.21 -2.81 -16.60
C GLN A 4 8.98 -2.49 -15.76
N MET A 5 7.80 -2.35 -16.36
CA MET A 5 6.55 -2.15 -15.61
C MET A 5 6.08 -3.43 -14.89
N CYS A 6 6.27 -4.61 -15.48
CA CYS A 6 5.88 -5.88 -14.85
C CYS A 6 6.70 -6.27 -13.62
N ILE A 7 7.93 -5.80 -13.49
CA ILE A 7 8.79 -6.12 -12.32
C ILE A 7 8.44 -5.21 -11.12
N ARG A 8 7.85 -4.06 -11.39
CA ARG A 8 7.56 -3.01 -10.40
C ARG A 8 6.51 -3.38 -9.37
N ASP A 9 5.61 -4.33 -9.71
CA ASP A 9 4.40 -4.63 -8.93
C ASP A 9 4.43 -6.00 -8.25
N ARG A 10 5.51 -6.77 -8.41
CA ARG A 10 5.63 -8.12 -7.85
C ARG A 10 6.65 -8.15 -6.72
N HIS A 11 6.20 -7.86 -5.51
CA HIS A 11 6.99 -8.11 -4.30
C HIS A 11 7.17 -9.60 -4.04
N PHE A 12 6.20 -10.43 -4.44
CA PHE A 12 6.22 -11.87 -4.32
C PHE A 12 6.05 -12.54 -5.68
N ASP A 13 6.82 -13.59 -5.92
CA ASP A 13 6.62 -14.52 -7.02
C ASP A 13 5.66 -15.65 -6.61
N GLU A 14 5.34 -16.52 -7.55
CA GLU A 14 4.43 -17.64 -7.31
C GLU A 14 4.96 -18.62 -6.26
N ALA A 15 6.28 -18.83 -6.24
CA ALA A 15 6.92 -19.72 -5.26
C ALA A 15 6.79 -19.18 -3.84
N MET A 16 6.96 -17.87 -3.65
CA MET A 16 6.76 -17.21 -2.36
C MET A 16 5.30 -17.25 -1.92
N LEU A 17 4.36 -16.98 -2.85
CA LEU A 17 2.92 -17.06 -2.54
C LEU A 17 2.54 -18.47 -2.09
N LYS A 18 3.04 -19.51 -2.79
CA LYS A 18 2.82 -20.90 -2.40
C LYS A 18 3.42 -21.20 -1.01
N LEU A 19 4.63 -20.76 -0.75
CA LEU A 19 5.29 -20.96 0.56
C LEU A 19 4.49 -20.33 1.70
N LEU A 20 3.92 -19.15 1.47
CA LEU A 20 3.06 -18.47 2.44
C LEU A 20 1.76 -19.25 2.68
N GLN A 21 1.14 -19.76 1.63
CA GLN A 21 -0.07 -20.60 1.73
C GLN A 21 0.22 -21.89 2.49
N ASP A 22 1.33 -22.56 2.20
CA ASP A 22 1.76 -23.79 2.90
C ASP A 22 2.00 -23.53 4.40
N LYS A 23 2.34 -22.29 4.79
CA LYS A 23 2.43 -21.81 6.18
C LYS A 23 1.08 -21.36 6.79
N GLY A 24 -0.02 -21.52 6.07
CA GLY A 24 -1.35 -21.15 6.54
C GLY A 24 -1.70 -19.67 6.38
N VAL A 25 -0.91 -18.88 5.64
CA VAL A 25 -1.25 -17.51 5.30
C VAL A 25 -2.32 -17.51 4.22
N ARG A 26 -3.42 -16.81 4.47
CA ARG A 26 -4.50 -16.68 3.50
C ARG A 26 -4.22 -15.49 2.57
N ILE A 27 -4.43 -15.67 1.28
CA ILE A 27 -4.13 -14.69 0.24
C ILE A 27 -5.41 -14.26 -0.45
N GLY A 28 -5.65 -12.95 -0.53
CA GLY A 28 -6.72 -12.33 -1.30
C GLY A 28 -6.15 -11.34 -2.31
N PHE A 29 -6.87 -11.10 -3.38
CA PHE A 29 -6.47 -10.20 -4.45
C PHE A 29 -7.41 -9.00 -4.54
N VAL A 30 -6.85 -7.87 -4.93
CA VAL A 30 -7.58 -6.64 -5.24
C VAL A 30 -7.02 -6.02 -6.51
N THR A 31 -7.81 -5.19 -7.17
CA THR A 31 -7.38 -4.47 -8.38
C THR A 31 -7.43 -2.97 -8.13
N LEU A 32 -6.42 -2.25 -8.59
CA LEU A 32 -6.43 -0.81 -8.74
C LEU A 32 -5.85 -0.46 -10.12
N HIS A 33 -6.62 0.26 -10.92
CA HIS A 33 -6.15 0.79 -12.20
C HIS A 33 -5.41 2.11 -11.95
N VAL A 34 -4.09 1.99 -11.78
CA VAL A 34 -3.23 3.10 -11.37
C VAL A 34 -3.02 4.07 -12.53
N GLY A 35 -3.43 5.31 -12.35
CA GLY A 35 -3.18 6.40 -13.29
C GLY A 35 -1.72 6.89 -13.27
N ALA A 36 -1.25 7.43 -14.39
CA ALA A 36 0.13 7.96 -14.51
C ALA A 36 0.43 9.06 -13.48
N GLY A 37 -0.59 9.80 -13.04
CA GLY A 37 -0.47 10.88 -12.06
C GLY A 37 -0.04 10.45 -10.67
N THR A 38 -0.30 9.19 -10.27
CA THR A 38 0.06 8.67 -8.93
C THR A 38 1.57 8.66 -8.69
N PHE A 39 2.36 8.55 -9.75
CA PHE A 39 3.81 8.53 -9.65
C PHE A 39 4.47 9.89 -9.90
N GLN A 40 3.67 10.93 -10.12
CA GLN A 40 4.21 12.28 -10.30
C GLN A 40 4.62 12.87 -8.95
N PRO A 41 5.72 13.64 -8.91
CA PRO A 41 6.07 14.41 -7.72
C PRO A 41 4.96 15.41 -7.39
N VAL A 42 4.74 15.63 -6.10
CA VAL A 42 3.89 16.73 -5.64
C VAL A 42 4.54 18.05 -6.03
N ARG A 43 3.83 18.88 -6.83
CA ARG A 43 4.36 20.12 -7.39
C ARG A 43 3.79 21.38 -6.72
N VAL A 44 2.95 21.18 -5.71
CA VAL A 44 2.31 22.27 -4.97
C VAL A 44 3.02 22.49 -3.63
N ASP A 45 3.16 23.74 -3.22
CA ASP A 45 3.75 24.08 -1.92
C ASP A 45 2.78 23.77 -0.77
N ASN A 46 1.49 23.91 -1.00
CA ASN A 46 0.45 23.55 -0.05
C ASN A 46 -0.17 22.21 -0.45
N ILE A 47 0.03 21.20 0.40
CA ILE A 47 -0.44 19.83 0.17
C ILE A 47 -1.97 19.73 0.02
N ASN A 48 -2.73 20.64 0.62
CA ASN A 48 -4.19 20.65 0.52
C ASN A 48 -4.68 21.03 -0.89
N GLU A 49 -3.82 21.62 -1.72
CA GLU A 49 -4.11 21.95 -3.11
C GLU A 49 -3.82 20.82 -4.07
N HIS A 50 -3.15 19.74 -3.58
CA HIS A 50 -2.85 18.59 -4.41
C HIS A 50 -4.11 17.79 -4.72
N LYS A 51 -4.43 17.67 -6.01
CA LYS A 51 -5.55 16.86 -6.50
C LYS A 51 -5.05 15.51 -6.99
N MET A 52 -5.47 14.44 -6.32
CA MET A 52 -5.25 13.08 -6.80
C MET A 52 -6.13 12.80 -8.03
N HIS A 53 -5.55 12.14 -9.02
CA HIS A 53 -6.34 11.61 -10.13
C HIS A 53 -7.27 10.50 -9.65
N SER A 54 -8.44 10.41 -10.26
CA SER A 54 -9.36 9.30 -10.00
C SER A 54 -8.81 8.01 -10.59
N GLU A 55 -8.88 6.95 -9.83
CA GLU A 55 -8.45 5.59 -10.17
C GLU A 55 -9.58 4.62 -9.86
N LEU A 56 -9.79 3.63 -10.73
CA LEU A 56 -10.79 2.59 -10.52
C LEU A 56 -10.22 1.47 -9.65
N TYR A 57 -10.88 1.15 -8.53
CA TYR A 57 -10.55 -0.01 -7.71
C TYR A 57 -11.63 -1.08 -7.80
N SER A 58 -11.24 -2.33 -7.51
CA SER A 58 -12.15 -3.46 -7.36
C SER A 58 -11.68 -4.38 -6.24
N VAL A 59 -12.59 -4.70 -5.32
CA VAL A 59 -12.36 -5.64 -4.22
C VAL A 59 -13.41 -6.75 -4.31
N PRO A 60 -12.99 -8.00 -4.60
CA PRO A 60 -13.90 -9.14 -4.69
C PRO A 60 -14.53 -9.48 -3.34
N GLN A 61 -15.75 -10.06 -3.37
CA GLN A 61 -16.48 -10.47 -2.16
C GLN A 61 -15.69 -11.50 -1.33
N GLU A 62 -14.98 -12.41 -1.98
CA GLU A 62 -14.12 -13.39 -1.33
C GLU A 62 -12.98 -12.74 -0.53
N THR A 63 -12.38 -11.66 -1.05
CA THR A 63 -11.33 -10.92 -0.36
C THR A 63 -11.91 -10.18 0.85
N VAL A 64 -13.10 -9.60 0.75
CA VAL A 64 -13.79 -8.96 1.88
C VAL A 64 -14.08 -9.98 2.98
N ALA A 65 -14.67 -11.13 2.64
CA ALA A 65 -14.97 -12.21 3.60
C ALA A 65 -13.69 -12.71 4.29
N LEU A 66 -12.58 -12.81 3.53
CA LEU A 66 -11.28 -13.19 4.06
C LEU A 66 -10.76 -12.19 5.09
N ILE A 67 -10.86 -10.90 4.80
CA ILE A 67 -10.45 -9.82 5.70
C ILE A 67 -11.30 -9.81 6.97
N GLN A 68 -12.62 -9.89 6.84
CA GLN A 68 -13.55 -9.92 7.97
C GLN A 68 -13.26 -11.10 8.91
N THR A 69 -13.10 -12.30 8.35
CA THR A 69 -12.73 -13.51 9.12
C THR A 69 -11.37 -13.35 9.80
N THR A 70 -10.40 -12.73 9.12
CA THR A 70 -9.06 -12.50 9.66
C THR A 70 -9.11 -11.54 10.86
N LYS A 71 -9.85 -10.45 10.75
CA LYS A 71 -10.03 -9.48 11.83
C LYS A 71 -10.82 -10.06 13.00
N ALA A 72 -11.88 -10.81 12.74
CA ALA A 72 -12.66 -11.48 13.77
C ALA A 72 -11.81 -12.49 14.58
N ALA A 73 -10.81 -13.10 13.95
CA ALA A 73 -9.85 -13.97 14.60
C ALA A 73 -8.70 -13.23 15.32
N GLY A 74 -8.73 -11.90 15.40
CA GLY A 74 -7.67 -11.07 16.00
C GLY A 74 -6.35 -11.12 15.25
N LYS A 75 -6.37 -11.47 13.95
CA LYS A 75 -5.19 -11.53 13.09
C LYS A 75 -5.05 -10.26 12.26
N LYS A 76 -3.84 -10.04 11.72
CA LYS A 76 -3.49 -8.83 10.98
C LYS A 76 -3.70 -9.00 9.48
N VAL A 77 -4.19 -7.95 8.84
CA VAL A 77 -4.27 -7.80 7.39
C VAL A 77 -3.00 -7.13 6.90
N THR A 78 -2.28 -7.81 6.02
CA THR A 78 -1.05 -7.28 5.39
C THR A 78 -1.34 -6.91 3.94
N ALA A 79 -1.18 -5.64 3.60
CA ALA A 79 -1.17 -5.21 2.21
C ALA A 79 0.22 -5.40 1.60
N VAL A 80 0.26 -5.93 0.39
CA VAL A 80 1.49 -6.06 -0.41
C VAL A 80 1.42 -5.04 -1.54
N GLY A 81 2.20 -3.97 -1.40
CA GLY A 81 2.19 -2.79 -2.26
C GLY A 81 1.20 -1.70 -1.80
N THR A 82 1.58 -0.44 -2.03
CA THR A 82 0.74 0.73 -1.75
C THR A 82 -0.55 0.73 -2.56
N THR A 83 -0.55 0.08 -3.73
CA THR A 83 -1.72 -0.14 -4.59
C THR A 83 -2.79 -0.95 -3.85
N ALA A 84 -2.42 -2.08 -3.24
CA ALA A 84 -3.35 -2.91 -2.48
C ALA A 84 -3.88 -2.16 -1.25
N LEU A 85 -3.02 -1.45 -0.52
CA LEU A 85 -3.43 -0.63 0.61
C LEU A 85 -4.48 0.42 0.19
N ARG A 86 -4.21 1.16 -0.89
CA ARG A 86 -5.13 2.21 -1.38
C ARG A 86 -6.48 1.64 -1.81
N ALA A 87 -6.49 0.49 -2.50
CA ALA A 87 -7.73 -0.18 -2.90
C ALA A 87 -8.57 -0.61 -1.67
N LEU A 88 -7.93 -1.23 -0.67
CA LEU A 88 -8.61 -1.70 0.54
C LEU A 88 -9.16 -0.53 1.39
N GLU A 89 -8.36 0.50 1.60
CA GLU A 89 -8.79 1.68 2.37
C GLU A 89 -9.88 2.47 1.64
N SER A 90 -9.87 2.49 0.29
CA SER A 90 -10.94 3.08 -0.51
C SER A 90 -12.25 2.30 -0.37
N ALA A 91 -12.19 0.97 -0.40
CA ALA A 91 -13.37 0.11 -0.20
C ALA A 91 -13.96 0.19 1.22
N ALA A 92 -13.17 0.69 2.19
CA ALA A 92 -13.60 0.91 3.58
C ALA A 92 -13.93 2.37 3.90
N ARG A 93 -14.02 3.26 2.90
CA ARG A 93 -14.16 4.70 3.12
C ARG A 93 -15.40 5.07 3.93
N SER A 94 -16.51 4.34 3.77
CA SER A 94 -17.77 4.52 4.52
C SER A 94 -17.76 3.94 5.92
N GLY A 95 -16.72 3.26 6.36
CA GLY A 95 -16.61 2.62 7.67
C GLY A 95 -16.10 1.19 7.57
N GLU A 96 -16.95 0.25 7.25
CA GLU A 96 -16.58 -1.15 7.02
C GLU A 96 -16.19 -1.40 5.56
N ILE A 97 -15.32 -2.41 5.36
CA ILE A 97 -14.92 -2.79 4.01
C ILE A 97 -16.07 -3.46 3.27
N GLY A 98 -16.37 -2.95 2.07
CA GLY A 98 -17.37 -3.49 1.16
C GLY A 98 -16.75 -4.09 -0.10
N ALA A 99 -17.41 -5.11 -0.65
CA ALA A 99 -17.06 -5.64 -1.97
C ALA A 99 -17.64 -4.77 -3.07
N GLY A 100 -16.97 -4.77 -4.22
CA GLY A 100 -17.40 -4.04 -5.40
C GLY A 100 -16.28 -3.25 -6.05
N SER A 101 -16.67 -2.42 -7.00
CA SER A 101 -15.77 -1.52 -7.73
C SER A 101 -16.24 -0.09 -7.56
N GLY A 102 -15.29 0.84 -7.62
CA GLY A 102 -15.59 2.26 -7.52
C GLY A 102 -14.39 3.11 -7.86
N ASP A 103 -14.65 4.39 -8.00
CA ASP A 103 -13.60 5.39 -8.20
C ASP A 103 -13.01 5.84 -6.87
N THR A 104 -11.70 6.05 -6.86
CA THR A 104 -11.00 6.59 -5.71
C THR A 104 -10.00 7.67 -6.11
N ASN A 105 -10.01 8.74 -5.36
CA ASN A 105 -9.00 9.78 -5.35
C ASN A 105 -8.31 9.85 -3.98
N ILE A 106 -8.22 8.73 -3.29
CA ILE A 106 -7.72 8.67 -1.91
C ILE A 106 -6.30 9.24 -1.84
N PHE A 107 -6.14 10.25 -1.01
CA PHE A 107 -4.86 10.86 -0.69
C PHE A 107 -4.56 10.65 0.79
N ILE A 108 -3.63 9.75 1.06
CA ILE A 108 -3.28 9.34 2.42
C ILE A 108 -2.09 10.17 2.88
N THR A 109 -2.32 10.98 3.90
CA THR A 109 -1.34 11.87 4.54
C THR A 109 -1.28 11.60 6.04
N PRO A 110 -0.24 12.06 6.75
CA PRO A 110 -0.18 11.96 8.21
C PRO A 110 -1.48 12.46 8.87
N GLY A 111 -2.02 11.65 9.79
CA GLY A 111 -3.34 11.85 10.41
C GLY A 111 -4.46 11.01 9.82
N TYR A 112 -4.23 10.32 8.69
CA TYR A 112 -5.21 9.39 8.12
C TYR A 112 -5.48 8.20 9.06
N GLN A 113 -6.77 7.87 9.23
CA GLN A 113 -7.19 6.76 10.07
C GLN A 113 -7.38 5.48 9.22
N PHE A 114 -6.43 4.57 9.29
CA PHE A 114 -6.48 3.29 8.58
C PHE A 114 -7.53 2.37 9.19
N LYS A 115 -8.37 1.77 8.35
CA LYS A 115 -9.51 0.95 8.75
C LYS A 115 -9.28 -0.55 8.54
N VAL A 116 -8.51 -0.91 7.53
CA VAL A 116 -8.35 -2.29 7.07
C VAL A 116 -6.96 -2.83 7.33
N VAL A 117 -5.95 -2.09 6.93
CA VAL A 117 -4.57 -2.60 6.85
C VAL A 117 -3.81 -2.35 8.15
N GLU A 118 -3.18 -3.39 8.70
CA GLU A 118 -2.32 -3.31 9.89
C GLU A 118 -0.83 -3.45 9.56
N ARG A 119 -0.49 -4.05 8.40
CA ARG A 119 0.89 -4.20 7.92
C ARG A 119 0.99 -3.86 6.45
N LEU A 120 2.09 -3.27 6.05
CA LEU A 120 2.36 -2.93 4.65
C LEU A 120 3.76 -3.41 4.26
N LEU A 121 3.83 -4.23 3.21
CA LEU A 121 5.08 -4.50 2.50
C LEU A 121 5.15 -3.60 1.28
N THR A 122 6.21 -2.80 1.16
CA THR A 122 6.37 -1.87 0.02
C THR A 122 7.84 -1.51 -0.20
N ASN A 123 8.16 -0.98 -1.39
CA ASN A 123 9.50 -0.47 -1.69
C ASN A 123 9.78 0.85 -0.96
N PHE A 124 11.05 1.29 -1.01
CA PHE A 124 11.44 2.63 -0.63
C PHE A 124 11.02 3.62 -1.71
N HIS A 125 10.29 4.66 -1.31
CA HIS A 125 9.72 5.67 -2.20
C HIS A 125 10.60 6.92 -2.30
N LEU A 126 10.44 7.67 -3.39
CA LEU A 126 11.18 8.91 -3.60
C LEU A 126 10.68 10.03 -2.68
N PRO A 127 11.56 10.95 -2.26
CA PRO A 127 11.16 12.16 -1.54
C PRO A 127 10.14 12.97 -2.33
N LYS A 128 9.32 13.75 -1.61
CA LYS A 128 8.27 14.62 -2.18
C LYS A 128 7.24 13.89 -3.04
N SER A 129 7.04 12.58 -2.81
CA SER A 129 6.01 11.79 -3.48
C SER A 129 4.79 11.56 -2.58
N THR A 130 3.63 11.34 -3.19
CA THR A 130 2.41 10.94 -2.48
C THR A 130 2.59 9.63 -1.72
N LEU A 131 3.43 8.74 -2.24
CA LEU A 131 3.73 7.45 -1.61
C LEU A 131 4.62 7.60 -0.36
N MET A 132 5.54 8.57 -0.34
CA MET A 132 6.31 8.89 0.87
C MET A 132 5.38 9.38 1.98
N MET A 133 4.37 10.19 1.63
CA MET A 133 3.37 10.65 2.59
C MET A 133 2.53 9.50 3.14
N LEU A 134 2.13 8.56 2.26
CA LEU A 134 1.37 7.38 2.64
C LEU A 134 2.13 6.52 3.66
N VAL A 135 3.40 6.18 3.41
CA VAL A 135 4.18 5.37 4.35
C VAL A 135 4.45 6.12 5.65
N SER A 136 4.64 7.45 5.58
CA SER A 136 4.78 8.30 6.77
C SER A 136 3.50 8.38 7.59
N ALA A 137 2.33 8.39 6.93
CA ALA A 137 1.04 8.30 7.60
C ALA A 137 0.84 6.92 8.26
N PHE A 138 1.34 5.86 7.62
CA PHE A 138 1.14 4.49 8.08
C PHE A 138 1.98 4.14 9.30
N ALA A 139 3.26 4.40 9.25
CA ALA A 139 4.22 3.98 10.28
C ALA A 139 4.65 5.11 11.25
N GLY A 140 4.20 6.34 11.00
CA GLY A 140 4.68 7.52 11.69
C GLY A 140 5.92 8.14 11.01
N VAL A 141 5.95 9.47 11.02
CA VAL A 141 6.98 10.25 10.30
C VAL A 141 8.40 9.92 10.79
N ASP A 142 8.58 9.84 12.11
CA ASP A 142 9.93 9.63 12.69
C ASP A 142 10.42 8.19 12.45
N ASN A 143 9.54 7.19 12.54
CA ASN A 143 9.88 5.81 12.20
C ASN A 143 10.32 5.69 10.74
N ILE A 144 9.63 6.36 9.83
CA ILE A 144 10.00 6.36 8.40
C ILE A 144 11.32 7.09 8.17
N LYS A 145 11.58 8.21 8.84
CA LYS A 145 12.88 8.89 8.76
C LYS A 145 14.03 7.97 9.19
N HIS A 146 13.88 7.28 10.33
CA HIS A 146 14.89 6.34 10.82
C HIS A 146 15.10 5.17 9.86
N ALA A 147 14.01 4.56 9.36
CA ALA A 147 14.10 3.46 8.40
C ALA A 147 14.81 3.88 7.09
N TYR A 148 14.53 5.10 6.61
CA TYR A 148 15.17 5.63 5.41
C TYR A 148 16.64 5.98 5.64
N GLN A 149 16.98 6.53 6.80
CA GLN A 149 18.39 6.79 7.13
C GLN A 149 19.17 5.48 7.19
N HIS A 150 18.64 4.46 7.88
CA HIS A 150 19.23 3.13 7.90
C HIS A 150 19.40 2.55 6.49
N ALA A 151 18.39 2.67 5.65
CA ALA A 151 18.45 2.16 4.27
C ALA A 151 19.53 2.88 3.41
N ILE A 152 19.76 4.18 3.66
CA ILE A 152 20.82 4.94 3.01
C ILE A 152 22.19 4.46 3.50
N ASP A 153 22.37 4.34 4.81
CA ASP A 153 23.63 3.95 5.43
C ASP A 153 24.04 2.53 5.00
N GLU A 154 23.07 1.61 4.92
CA GLU A 154 23.25 0.23 4.47
C GLU A 154 23.19 0.06 2.94
N LYS A 155 23.07 1.15 2.18
CA LYS A 155 23.06 1.16 0.70
C LYS A 155 21.95 0.31 0.08
N TYR A 156 20.76 0.30 0.67
CA TYR A 156 19.58 -0.33 0.09
C TYR A 156 19.20 0.32 -1.23
N ARG A 157 18.64 -0.48 -2.13
CA ARG A 157 18.19 -0.02 -3.44
C ARG A 157 16.80 0.56 -3.34
N PHE A 158 16.65 1.78 -3.80
CA PHE A 158 15.41 2.53 -3.74
C PHE A 158 14.55 2.31 -4.98
N PHE A 159 13.27 2.66 -4.85
CA PHE A 159 12.28 2.68 -5.89
C PHE A 159 11.96 1.27 -6.41
N SER A 160 12.02 1.00 -7.73
CA SER A 160 11.63 -0.29 -8.32
C SER A 160 12.78 -1.31 -8.41
N TYR A 161 13.90 -1.07 -7.74
CA TYR A 161 15.11 -1.91 -7.87
C TYR A 161 15.22 -3.02 -6.81
N GLY A 162 14.20 -3.24 -6.02
CA GLY A 162 14.03 -4.52 -5.38
C GLY A 162 14.07 -4.56 -3.86
N ASP A 163 14.67 -3.59 -3.17
CA ASP A 163 14.64 -3.64 -1.70
C ASP A 163 13.30 -3.09 -1.21
N ALA A 164 12.80 -3.69 -0.12
CA ALA A 164 11.49 -3.40 0.42
C ALA A 164 11.54 -3.33 1.94
N MET A 165 10.55 -2.70 2.51
CA MET A 165 10.31 -2.61 3.95
C MET A 165 8.98 -3.26 4.30
N LEU A 166 8.97 -4.01 5.39
CA LEU A 166 7.74 -4.46 6.05
C LEU A 166 7.50 -3.53 7.25
N ILE A 167 6.43 -2.77 7.19
CA ILE A 167 6.09 -1.79 8.22
C ILE A 167 4.78 -2.13 8.90
N GLU A 168 4.71 -1.91 10.20
CA GLU A 168 3.49 -2.00 10.99
C GLU A 168 2.86 -0.63 11.11
N ARG A 169 1.53 -0.61 11.21
CA ARG A 169 0.79 0.63 11.43
C ARG A 169 1.15 1.21 12.80
N ALA A 170 1.48 2.49 12.84
CA ALA A 170 1.57 3.23 14.10
C ALA A 170 0.18 3.27 14.78
N ASN A 171 0.17 3.19 16.10
CA ASN A 171 -1.05 3.27 16.93
C ASN A 171 -1.58 4.70 16.95
#